data_8165304ee7888c09cd108e9e6b690442
#
_entry.id   8165304ee7888c09cd108e9e6b690442
#
_cell.length_a   1.000
_cell.length_b   1.000
_cell.length_c   1.000
_cell.angle_alpha   90.00
_cell.angle_beta   90.00
_cell.angle_gamma   90.00
#
_symmetry.space_group_name_H-M   'P 1'
#
loop_
_entity.id
_entity.type
_entity.pdbx_description
1 polymer ?
#
loop_
_entity_poly.entity_id
_entity_poly.type
_entity_poly.pdbx_seq_one_letter_code
_entity_poly.pdbx_strand_id
1 'polypeptide(L)'
;KNNCWCKCSIEYCVEWKIKIYENDKLWYEYIYNAKGKRVYIAMDSRALGDSLAWVAYVEEFRKKHQCEVIASTFMNDMFIEQYPNITFTTPGMGVENLYAMYCVGLFYNDDSSVNLFKNPIDPKTQTMQKMCSDILGLDFVEVRTKIKKRNVKIDPTLKQVCIGVFGTAQSKFWNNPTGWQDVVDWLNNKGYTVKLVSKEGDDYMGNKLPNGVVKHPNGPLELVMDEMLKSKAFIGIGSGLSWLSWSLNVPTVLISGFSYDWAEMTDCYRISAPKGKCEGCFNRLRLNASDWNWCPDHKGTERQFECTKSITSEMVIKELEKFL
;
A
#
# COMPACT_ATOMS: atom_id res chain seq x y z
N LYS A 1 29.64 -8.01 -34.27
CA LYS A 1 29.91 -6.70 -34.90
C LYS A 1 31.00 -6.01 -34.11
N ASN A 2 32.01 -5.45 -34.73
CA ASN A 2 33.06 -4.70 -34.10
C ASN A 2 32.57 -3.28 -33.73
N ASN A 3 33.08 -2.70 -32.64
CA ASN A 3 32.76 -1.35 -32.16
C ASN A 3 31.27 -1.11 -31.91
N CYS A 4 30.56 -2.09 -31.36
CA CYS A 4 29.14 -1.99 -31.00
C CYS A 4 28.99 -2.08 -29.48
N TRP A 5 27.96 -1.43 -28.98
CA TRP A 5 27.49 -1.58 -27.62
C TRP A 5 26.05 -2.06 -27.63
N CYS A 6 25.63 -2.71 -26.56
CA CYS A 6 24.26 -3.13 -26.33
C CYS A 6 23.75 -2.59 -25.00
N LYS A 7 22.56 -2.02 -24.99
CA LYS A 7 21.88 -1.55 -23.80
C LYS A 7 20.56 -2.32 -23.66
N CYS A 8 20.30 -2.84 -22.48
CA CYS A 8 18.98 -3.36 -22.13
C CYS A 8 18.12 -2.22 -21.55
N SER A 9 16.85 -2.16 -21.95
CA SER A 9 15.90 -1.17 -21.46
C SER A 9 15.17 -1.61 -20.18
N ILE A 10 15.37 -2.86 -19.73
CA ILE A 10 14.76 -3.38 -18.50
C ILE A 10 15.36 -2.68 -17.28
N GLU A 11 14.49 -2.16 -16.40
CA GLU A 11 14.86 -1.41 -15.21
C GLU A 11 14.49 -2.14 -13.89
N TYR A 12 13.88 -3.33 -13.98
CA TYR A 12 13.66 -4.22 -12.83
C TYR A 12 14.78 -5.25 -12.68
N CYS A 13 14.85 -5.92 -11.54
CA CYS A 13 15.91 -6.87 -11.24
C CYS A 13 15.82 -8.11 -12.14
N VAL A 14 16.89 -8.35 -12.88
CA VAL A 14 17.12 -9.58 -13.65
C VAL A 14 18.53 -10.07 -13.36
N GLU A 15 18.65 -11.33 -13.00
CA GLU A 15 19.95 -11.97 -12.79
C GLU A 15 20.62 -12.29 -14.14
N TRP A 16 21.21 -11.25 -14.74
CA TRP A 16 21.81 -11.31 -16.07
C TRP A 16 22.94 -12.32 -16.16
N LYS A 17 22.91 -13.12 -17.22
CA LYS A 17 24.03 -13.94 -17.71
C LYS A 17 24.41 -13.47 -19.10
N ILE A 18 25.60 -12.89 -19.23
CA ILE A 18 26.09 -12.34 -20.49
C ILE A 18 27.31 -13.16 -20.92
N LYS A 19 27.29 -13.68 -22.13
CA LYS A 19 28.42 -14.38 -22.73
C LYS A 19 28.83 -13.69 -24.04
N ILE A 20 30.09 -13.38 -24.16
CA ILE A 20 30.65 -12.78 -25.38
C ILE A 20 31.60 -13.81 -26.00
N TYR A 21 31.46 -14.04 -27.31
CA TYR A 21 32.25 -14.99 -28.06
C TYR A 21 33.07 -14.25 -29.10
N GLU A 22 34.31 -14.68 -29.31
CA GLU A 22 35.19 -14.29 -30.40
C GLU A 22 35.59 -15.55 -31.17
N ASN A 23 35.30 -15.62 -32.48
CA ASN A 23 35.53 -16.79 -33.31
C ASN A 23 35.06 -18.10 -32.65
N ASP A 24 33.82 -18.12 -32.19
CA ASP A 24 33.15 -19.23 -31.51
C ASP A 24 33.80 -19.69 -30.18
N LYS A 25 34.82 -18.98 -29.71
CA LYS A 25 35.39 -19.20 -28.37
C LYS A 25 34.84 -18.20 -27.38
N LEU A 26 34.45 -18.72 -26.19
CA LEU A 26 34.00 -17.86 -25.08
C LEU A 26 35.18 -16.94 -24.69
N TRP A 27 34.97 -15.64 -24.87
CA TRP A 27 35.96 -14.61 -24.55
C TRP A 27 35.68 -13.95 -23.20
N TYR A 28 34.36 -13.73 -22.86
CA TYR A 28 33.96 -13.08 -21.62
C TYR A 28 32.62 -13.66 -21.16
N GLU A 29 32.52 -13.86 -19.83
CA GLU A 29 31.27 -14.22 -19.18
C GLU A 29 31.04 -13.29 -17.99
N TYR A 30 29.82 -12.77 -17.89
CA TYR A 30 29.35 -12.01 -16.75
C TYR A 30 28.08 -12.68 -16.20
N ILE A 31 28.07 -12.86 -14.89
CA ILE A 31 26.91 -13.34 -14.16
C ILE A 31 26.59 -12.29 -13.09
N TYR A 32 25.34 -11.84 -13.08
CA TYR A 32 24.87 -10.91 -12.05
C TYR A 32 25.18 -11.50 -10.65
N ASN A 33 25.87 -10.72 -9.84
CA ASN A 33 26.15 -11.10 -8.45
C ASN A 33 26.28 -9.85 -7.61
N ALA A 34 25.25 -9.57 -6.80
CA ALA A 34 25.22 -8.42 -5.93
C ALA A 34 25.86 -8.67 -4.55
N LYS A 35 26.36 -9.89 -4.26
CA LYS A 35 26.95 -10.21 -2.96
C LYS A 35 28.07 -9.26 -2.57
N GLY A 36 27.92 -8.63 -1.40
CA GLY A 36 28.87 -7.63 -0.89
C GLY A 36 28.97 -6.35 -1.73
N LYS A 37 28.05 -6.15 -2.66
CA LYS A 37 27.96 -4.95 -3.51
C LYS A 37 26.89 -4.00 -2.97
N ARG A 38 26.99 -2.73 -3.34
CA ARG A 38 26.06 -1.68 -2.98
C ARG A 38 24.95 -1.57 -4.00
N VAL A 39 23.69 -1.71 -3.55
CA VAL A 39 22.49 -1.59 -4.37
C VAL A 39 21.59 -0.50 -3.82
N TYR A 40 21.08 0.36 -4.68
CA TYR A 40 20.11 1.39 -4.32
C TYR A 40 18.70 0.99 -4.73
N ILE A 41 17.75 1.07 -3.80
CA ILE A 41 16.33 0.78 -4.04
C ILE A 41 15.52 2.01 -3.64
N ALA A 42 14.95 2.69 -4.64
CA ALA A 42 14.08 3.85 -4.46
C ALA A 42 12.61 3.43 -4.50
N MET A 43 11.79 4.05 -3.67
CA MET A 43 10.33 3.94 -3.74
C MET A 43 9.75 5.23 -4.29
N ASP A 44 9.14 5.16 -5.48
CA ASP A 44 8.62 6.32 -6.22
C ASP A 44 7.17 6.62 -5.81
N SER A 45 6.93 6.76 -4.51
CA SER A 45 5.62 7.15 -3.99
C SER A 45 5.72 7.90 -2.67
N ARG A 46 4.88 8.94 -2.54
CA ARG A 46 4.66 9.67 -1.28
C ARG A 46 3.52 9.09 -0.45
N ALA A 47 2.81 8.10 -0.98
CA ALA A 47 1.69 7.49 -0.30
C ALA A 47 2.16 6.57 0.83
N LEU A 48 1.53 6.71 2.00
CA LEU A 48 1.80 5.89 3.18
C LEU A 48 1.60 4.40 2.88
N GLY A 49 0.49 4.06 2.21
CA GLY A 49 0.15 2.66 1.90
C GLY A 49 1.20 1.97 1.04
N ASP A 50 1.71 2.66 0.03
CA ASP A 50 2.72 2.13 -0.88
C ASP A 50 4.03 1.83 -0.14
N SER A 51 4.51 2.79 0.67
CA SER A 51 5.72 2.58 1.48
C SER A 51 5.56 1.39 2.44
N LEU A 52 4.38 1.27 3.07
CA LEU A 52 4.07 0.15 3.97
C LEU A 52 3.94 -1.18 3.24
N ALA A 53 3.44 -1.19 2.01
CA ALA A 53 3.35 -2.40 1.21
C ALA A 53 4.73 -2.90 0.74
N TRP A 54 5.70 -2.00 0.50
CA TRP A 54 6.91 -2.32 -0.26
C TRP A 54 8.18 -2.47 0.56
N VAL A 55 8.34 -1.71 1.67
CA VAL A 55 9.64 -1.61 2.37
C VAL A 55 10.17 -2.96 2.89
N ALA A 56 9.29 -3.89 3.26
CA ALA A 56 9.70 -5.21 3.72
C ALA A 56 10.50 -5.99 2.66
N TYR A 57 10.17 -5.81 1.38
CA TYR A 57 10.84 -6.49 0.26
C TYR A 57 12.26 -5.97 0.00
N VAL A 58 12.59 -4.78 0.46
CA VAL A 58 13.98 -4.27 0.44
C VAL A 58 14.87 -5.13 1.32
N GLU A 59 14.40 -5.53 2.50
CA GLU A 59 15.14 -6.43 3.40
C GLU A 59 15.20 -7.86 2.82
N GLU A 60 14.13 -8.35 2.19
CA GLU A 60 14.13 -9.65 1.53
C GLU A 60 15.12 -9.68 0.35
N PHE A 61 15.21 -8.59 -0.43
CA PHE A 61 16.22 -8.43 -1.47
C PHE A 61 17.63 -8.47 -0.88
N ARG A 62 17.87 -7.71 0.19
CA ARG A 62 19.17 -7.70 0.89
C ARG A 62 19.59 -9.10 1.35
N LYS A 63 18.66 -9.85 1.94
CA LYS A 63 18.89 -11.23 2.41
C LYS A 63 19.20 -12.18 1.25
N LYS A 64 18.38 -12.16 0.19
CA LYS A 64 18.56 -13.01 -1.00
C LYS A 64 19.93 -12.82 -1.61
N HIS A 65 20.33 -11.55 -1.83
CA HIS A 65 21.54 -11.21 -2.55
C HIS A 65 22.78 -11.00 -1.66
N GLN A 66 22.63 -11.00 -0.33
CA GLN A 66 23.70 -10.75 0.63
C GLN A 66 24.48 -9.46 0.30
N CYS A 67 23.77 -8.40 -0.09
CA CYS A 67 24.31 -7.12 -0.54
C CYS A 67 24.15 -6.03 0.52
N GLU A 68 24.86 -4.91 0.34
CA GLU A 68 24.63 -3.65 1.04
C GLU A 68 23.47 -2.93 0.33
N VAL A 69 22.40 -2.59 1.06
CA VAL A 69 21.28 -1.88 0.48
C VAL A 69 21.15 -0.48 1.03
N ILE A 70 21.05 0.48 0.12
CA ILE A 70 20.59 1.84 0.41
C ILE A 70 19.18 1.95 -0.11
N ALA A 71 18.24 2.35 0.75
CA ALA A 71 16.83 2.55 0.38
C ALA A 71 16.42 4.02 0.53
N SER A 72 15.49 4.48 -0.28
CA SER A 72 14.85 5.77 -0.06
C SER A 72 13.34 5.67 -0.12
N THR A 73 12.70 6.26 0.89
CA THR A 73 11.25 6.48 0.94
C THR A 73 11.00 7.89 1.45
N PHE A 74 9.77 8.39 1.27
CA PHE A 74 9.36 9.64 1.91
C PHE A 74 9.02 9.49 3.40
N MET A 75 9.21 8.27 3.96
CA MET A 75 8.82 7.91 5.33
C MET A 75 9.92 7.11 6.05
N ASN A 76 11.19 7.41 5.78
CA ASN A 76 12.34 6.68 6.32
C ASN A 76 12.30 6.51 7.84
N ASP A 77 11.85 7.54 8.57
CA ASP A 77 11.79 7.53 10.05
C ASP A 77 10.85 6.46 10.62
N MET A 78 9.92 5.96 9.82
CA MET A 78 9.06 4.83 10.24
C MET A 78 9.81 3.50 10.25
N PHE A 79 10.88 3.37 9.46
CA PHE A 79 11.50 2.09 9.13
C PHE A 79 12.90 1.91 9.68
N ILE A 80 13.66 3.00 9.84
CA ILE A 80 15.09 2.97 10.13
C ILE A 80 15.46 2.11 11.35
N GLU A 81 14.66 2.16 12.42
CA GLU A 81 14.91 1.38 13.64
C GLU A 81 14.60 -0.13 13.44
N GLN A 82 13.71 -0.47 12.52
CA GLN A 82 13.25 -1.83 12.31
C GLN A 82 14.03 -2.61 11.23
N TYR A 83 14.80 -1.87 10.43
CA TYR A 83 15.63 -2.42 9.36
C TYR A 83 17.09 -1.94 9.52
N PRO A 84 17.79 -2.32 10.61
CA PRO A 84 19.10 -1.78 10.95
C PRO A 84 20.21 -2.13 9.93
N ASN A 85 19.97 -3.11 9.06
CA ASN A 85 20.88 -3.52 8.00
C ASN A 85 20.64 -2.82 6.66
N ILE A 86 19.69 -1.87 6.62
CA ILE A 86 19.40 -1.03 5.47
C ILE A 86 19.80 0.40 5.80
N THR A 87 20.57 1.02 4.92
CA THR A 87 20.86 2.44 5.01
C THR A 87 19.75 3.24 4.34
N PHE A 88 19.02 4.06 5.10
CA PHE A 88 17.98 4.90 4.52
C PHE A 88 18.54 6.27 4.15
N THR A 89 18.17 6.77 2.97
CA THR A 89 18.53 8.11 2.49
C THR A 89 17.28 8.89 2.06
N THR A 90 17.38 10.22 2.09
CA THR A 90 16.27 11.07 1.64
C THR A 90 16.12 10.99 0.12
N PRO A 91 14.89 10.90 -0.41
CA PRO A 91 14.65 10.93 -1.85
C PRO A 91 15.28 12.17 -2.50
N GLY A 92 15.99 11.97 -3.61
CA GLY A 92 16.71 13.02 -4.33
C GLY A 92 18.15 13.25 -3.89
N MET A 93 18.62 12.61 -2.82
CA MET A 93 20.03 12.65 -2.44
C MET A 93 20.87 11.78 -3.37
N GLY A 94 22.05 12.28 -3.75
CA GLY A 94 23.03 11.52 -4.55
C GLY A 94 23.55 10.29 -3.80
N VAL A 95 23.66 9.17 -4.51
CA VAL A 95 24.23 7.92 -4.01
C VAL A 95 25.31 7.45 -4.99
N GLU A 96 26.46 7.11 -4.48
CA GLU A 96 27.63 6.77 -5.29
C GLU A 96 28.07 5.31 -5.13
N ASN A 97 28.92 4.85 -6.06
CA ASN A 97 29.52 3.53 -6.06
C ASN A 97 28.49 2.39 -6.07
N LEU A 98 27.45 2.54 -6.89
CA LEU A 98 26.39 1.56 -7.03
C LEU A 98 26.76 0.46 -8.02
N TYR A 99 26.49 -0.77 -7.63
CA TYR A 99 26.48 -1.93 -8.52
C TYR A 99 25.16 -2.03 -9.33
N ALA A 100 24.03 -1.72 -8.67
CA ALA A 100 22.72 -1.71 -9.30
C ALA A 100 21.81 -0.69 -8.62
N MET A 101 20.76 -0.27 -9.35
CA MET A 101 19.71 0.61 -8.86
C MET A 101 18.37 0.11 -9.37
N TYR A 102 17.37 0.08 -8.48
CA TYR A 102 15.99 -0.29 -8.78
C TYR A 102 15.04 0.77 -8.26
N CYS A 103 13.95 0.98 -9.00
CA CYS A 103 12.87 1.86 -8.57
C CYS A 103 11.58 1.06 -8.45
N VAL A 104 10.97 1.08 -7.26
CA VAL A 104 9.69 0.41 -6.99
C VAL A 104 8.57 1.43 -7.15
N GLY A 105 7.59 1.11 -7.97
CA GLY A 105 6.47 2.01 -8.27
C GLY A 105 5.50 1.44 -9.30
N LEU A 106 4.43 2.19 -9.52
CA LEU A 106 3.43 1.92 -10.55
C LEU A 106 3.77 2.77 -11.80
N PHE A 107 4.41 2.17 -12.77
CA PHE A 107 4.92 2.90 -13.94
C PHE A 107 4.01 2.72 -15.16
N TYR A 108 3.63 3.84 -15.75
CA TYR A 108 2.81 3.91 -16.96
C TYR A 108 3.50 4.75 -18.03
N ASN A 109 3.24 4.43 -19.27
CA ASN A 109 3.60 5.24 -20.43
C ASN A 109 2.63 6.43 -20.57
N ASP A 110 2.92 7.35 -21.47
CA ASP A 110 2.09 8.55 -21.71
C ASP A 110 0.68 8.20 -22.18
N ASP A 111 0.53 7.10 -22.92
CA ASP A 111 -0.76 6.56 -23.39
C ASP A 111 -1.54 5.81 -22.29
N SER A 112 -1.07 5.84 -21.05
CA SER A 112 -1.61 5.11 -19.90
C SER A 112 -1.48 3.59 -19.96
N SER A 113 -0.80 3.03 -20.94
CA SER A 113 -0.39 1.62 -20.91
C SER A 113 0.68 1.38 -19.84
N VAL A 114 0.77 0.15 -19.36
CA VAL A 114 1.80 -0.22 -18.37
C VAL A 114 3.18 -0.17 -18.99
N ASN A 115 4.14 0.41 -18.31
CA ASN A 115 5.54 0.39 -18.71
C ASN A 115 6.19 -0.94 -18.33
N LEU A 116 6.19 -1.89 -19.24
CA LEU A 116 6.75 -3.23 -19.05
C LEU A 116 8.29 -3.29 -19.00
N PHE A 117 8.98 -2.18 -19.24
CA PHE A 117 10.41 -2.09 -18.96
C PHE A 117 10.71 -1.83 -17.48
N LYS A 118 9.75 -1.27 -16.74
CA LYS A 118 9.85 -0.96 -15.31
C LYS A 118 9.06 -1.92 -14.42
N ASN A 119 7.91 -2.38 -14.89
CA ASN A 119 7.10 -3.39 -14.22
C ASN A 119 7.11 -4.68 -15.04
N PRO A 120 7.69 -5.80 -14.54
CA PRO A 120 7.76 -7.06 -15.29
C PRO A 120 6.40 -7.68 -15.60
N ILE A 121 5.39 -7.37 -14.76
CA ILE A 121 4.00 -7.80 -14.90
C ILE A 121 3.11 -6.58 -14.72
N ASP A 122 1.95 -6.55 -15.36
CA ASP A 122 0.97 -5.47 -15.17
C ASP A 122 0.58 -5.35 -13.68
N PRO A 123 0.92 -4.24 -13.00
CA PRO A 123 0.66 -4.07 -11.58
C PRO A 123 -0.83 -4.09 -11.23
N LYS A 124 -1.72 -3.88 -12.20
CA LYS A 124 -3.16 -3.98 -12.00
C LYS A 124 -3.66 -5.42 -11.80
N THR A 125 -2.88 -6.41 -12.22
CA THR A 125 -3.27 -7.83 -12.17
C THR A 125 -2.69 -8.58 -10.97
N GLN A 126 -2.12 -7.87 -10.01
CA GLN A 126 -1.45 -8.46 -8.86
C GLN A 126 -1.56 -7.58 -7.62
N THR A 127 -1.19 -8.14 -6.45
CA THR A 127 -1.19 -7.38 -5.21
C THR A 127 -0.11 -6.30 -5.23
N MET A 128 -0.29 -5.24 -4.45
CA MET A 128 0.73 -4.18 -4.30
C MET A 128 2.08 -4.75 -3.82
N GLN A 129 2.04 -5.73 -2.96
CA GLN A 129 3.24 -6.39 -2.43
C GLN A 129 3.92 -7.25 -3.48
N LYS A 130 3.14 -8.05 -4.24
CA LYS A 130 3.67 -8.89 -5.30
C LYS A 130 4.35 -8.06 -6.39
N MET A 131 3.77 -6.93 -6.77
CA MET A 131 4.39 -6.00 -7.71
C MET A 131 5.81 -5.58 -7.27
N CYS A 132 5.98 -5.23 -6.00
CA CYS A 132 7.30 -4.89 -5.45
C CYS A 132 8.26 -6.08 -5.51
N SER A 133 7.80 -7.27 -5.12
CA SER A 133 8.64 -8.48 -5.16
C SER A 133 9.08 -8.82 -6.60
N ASP A 134 8.19 -8.67 -7.58
CA ASP A 134 8.50 -8.92 -9.00
C ASP A 134 9.53 -7.92 -9.55
N ILE A 135 9.40 -6.62 -9.22
CA ILE A 135 10.39 -5.60 -9.60
C ILE A 135 11.77 -5.92 -9.02
N LEU A 136 11.81 -6.45 -7.81
CA LEU A 136 13.05 -6.83 -7.12
C LEU A 136 13.52 -8.26 -7.45
N GLY A 137 12.85 -8.99 -8.34
CA GLY A 137 13.22 -10.35 -8.73
C GLY A 137 13.14 -11.35 -7.58
N LEU A 138 12.17 -11.20 -6.70
CA LEU A 138 11.93 -12.05 -5.54
C LEU A 138 10.77 -13.01 -5.76
N ASP A 139 10.83 -14.17 -5.14
CA ASP A 139 9.67 -15.03 -5.01
C ASP A 139 8.68 -14.39 -4.02
N PHE A 140 7.41 -14.30 -4.43
CA PHE A 140 6.42 -13.60 -3.63
C PHE A 140 5.97 -14.42 -2.42
N VAL A 141 6.08 -13.80 -1.26
CA VAL A 141 5.42 -14.20 -0.02
C VAL A 141 4.90 -12.92 0.61
N GLU A 142 3.64 -12.91 1.09
CA GLU A 142 3.12 -11.75 1.81
C GLU A 142 3.94 -11.52 3.09
N VAL A 143 4.47 -10.31 3.25
CA VAL A 143 5.30 -9.93 4.40
C VAL A 143 4.70 -8.71 5.08
N ARG A 144 4.37 -8.86 6.37
CA ARG A 144 3.94 -7.73 7.19
C ARG A 144 5.12 -6.80 7.47
N THR A 145 5.00 -5.56 7.05
CA THR A 145 6.05 -4.55 7.24
C THR A 145 6.22 -4.22 8.72
N LYS A 146 7.47 -4.22 9.16
CA LYS A 146 7.85 -3.76 10.50
C LYS A 146 7.97 -2.25 10.49
N ILE A 147 7.37 -1.59 11.46
CA ILE A 147 7.39 -0.14 11.61
C ILE A 147 7.86 0.25 13.00
N LYS A 148 8.26 1.52 13.16
CA LYS A 148 8.72 2.10 14.42
C LYS A 148 7.87 1.62 15.60
N LYS A 149 8.53 1.05 16.60
CA LYS A 149 7.85 0.57 17.81
C LYS A 149 7.31 1.74 18.61
N ARG A 150 6.13 1.55 19.16
CA ARG A 150 5.47 2.50 20.06
C ARG A 150 5.36 1.92 21.45
N ASN A 151 5.74 2.68 22.46
CA ASN A 151 5.60 2.29 23.84
C ASN A 151 4.25 2.80 24.37
N VAL A 152 3.19 2.08 24.06
CA VAL A 152 1.82 2.44 24.44
C VAL A 152 1.34 1.50 25.53
N LYS A 153 0.84 2.07 26.64
CA LYS A 153 0.16 1.28 27.67
C LYS A 153 -1.22 0.87 27.13
N ILE A 154 -1.39 -0.43 26.91
CA ILE A 154 -2.65 -1.00 26.44
C ILE A 154 -3.48 -1.37 27.65
N ASP A 155 -4.69 -0.81 27.73
CA ASP A 155 -5.71 -1.23 28.68
C ASP A 155 -6.63 -2.26 27.99
N PRO A 156 -6.60 -3.53 28.41
CA PRO A 156 -7.42 -4.57 27.79
C PRO A 156 -8.93 -4.36 28.00
N THR A 157 -9.33 -3.53 28.97
CA THR A 157 -10.74 -3.22 29.24
C THR A 157 -11.27 -2.06 28.42
N LEU A 158 -10.37 -1.29 27.77
CA LEU A 158 -10.75 -0.15 26.95
C LEU A 158 -11.54 -0.61 25.73
N LYS A 159 -12.79 -0.18 25.65
CA LYS A 159 -13.66 -0.37 24.48
C LYS A 159 -13.48 0.81 23.53
N GLN A 160 -12.50 0.68 22.63
CA GLN A 160 -12.20 1.69 21.61
C GLN A 160 -12.06 1.05 20.25
N VAL A 161 -12.54 1.71 19.22
CA VAL A 161 -12.36 1.38 17.80
C VAL A 161 -11.90 2.63 17.06
N CYS A 162 -10.89 2.51 16.22
CA CYS A 162 -10.49 3.60 15.31
C CYS A 162 -11.20 3.48 13.97
N ILE A 163 -11.57 4.61 13.38
CA ILE A 163 -12.08 4.66 12.01
C ILE A 163 -11.29 5.63 11.14
N GLY A 164 -11.13 5.27 9.85
CA GLY A 164 -10.52 6.10 8.81
C GLY A 164 -11.45 6.22 7.62
N VAL A 165 -12.19 7.33 7.50
CA VAL A 165 -13.31 7.48 6.58
C VAL A 165 -12.93 8.08 5.23
N PHE A 166 -11.80 8.80 5.14
CA PHE A 166 -11.42 9.58 3.98
C PHE A 166 -10.23 9.00 3.21
N GLY A 167 -10.13 9.32 1.95
CA GLY A 167 -9.07 8.91 1.05
C GLY A 167 -8.80 9.95 -0.04
N THR A 168 -8.00 9.60 -1.03
CA THR A 168 -7.50 10.50 -2.08
C THR A 168 -8.39 10.56 -3.34
N ALA A 169 -9.51 9.86 -3.35
CA ALA A 169 -10.52 9.90 -4.42
C ALA A 169 -11.87 9.43 -3.88
N GLN A 170 -12.98 10.00 -4.38
CA GLN A 170 -14.33 9.64 -3.95
C GLN A 170 -14.63 8.14 -4.18
N SER A 171 -14.10 7.55 -5.24
CA SER A 171 -14.27 6.12 -5.52
C SER A 171 -13.70 5.18 -4.45
N LYS A 172 -12.79 5.66 -3.61
CA LYS A 172 -12.27 4.90 -2.46
C LYS A 172 -13.18 4.96 -1.24
N PHE A 173 -14.03 5.99 -1.14
CA PHE A 173 -14.90 6.20 0.02
C PHE A 173 -15.95 5.09 0.11
N TRP A 174 -16.37 4.82 1.31
CA TRP A 174 -17.59 4.06 1.52
C TRP A 174 -18.78 4.96 1.27
N ASN A 175 -19.30 4.92 0.04
CA ASN A 175 -20.33 5.85 -0.45
C ASN A 175 -21.76 5.44 -0.06
N ASN A 176 -21.95 4.46 0.85
CA ASN A 176 -23.26 4.16 1.41
C ASN A 176 -23.75 5.36 2.22
N PRO A 177 -24.97 5.89 1.99
CA PRO A 177 -25.44 7.14 2.59
C PRO A 177 -25.49 7.14 4.12
N THR A 178 -25.77 6.00 4.73
CA THR A 178 -25.92 5.86 6.19
C THR A 178 -24.83 4.96 6.80
N GLY A 179 -24.05 4.28 5.97
CA GLY A 179 -23.16 3.20 6.39
C GLY A 179 -22.25 3.55 7.56
N TRP A 180 -21.51 4.68 7.48
CA TRP A 180 -20.66 5.13 8.57
C TRP A 180 -21.47 5.50 9.83
N GLN A 181 -22.62 6.17 9.69
CA GLN A 181 -23.43 6.55 10.83
C GLN A 181 -23.98 5.33 11.55
N ASP A 182 -24.53 4.37 10.79
CA ASP A 182 -25.12 3.13 11.35
C ASP A 182 -24.07 2.33 12.14
N VAL A 183 -22.85 2.20 11.61
CA VAL A 183 -21.75 1.48 12.27
C VAL A 183 -21.28 2.22 13.52
N VAL A 184 -21.16 3.54 13.47
CA VAL A 184 -20.80 4.36 14.65
C VAL A 184 -21.86 4.26 15.73
N ASP A 185 -23.13 4.35 15.38
CA ASP A 185 -24.24 4.23 16.33
C ASP A 185 -24.27 2.83 16.98
N TRP A 186 -24.06 1.78 16.18
CA TRP A 186 -23.99 0.42 16.69
C TRP A 186 -22.82 0.24 17.68
N LEU A 187 -21.63 0.76 17.37
CA LEU A 187 -20.46 0.70 18.24
C LEU A 187 -20.69 1.48 19.54
N ASN A 188 -21.23 2.70 19.46
CA ASN A 188 -21.55 3.53 20.63
C ASN A 188 -22.59 2.84 21.53
N ASN A 189 -23.63 2.23 20.96
CA ASN A 189 -24.65 1.46 21.68
C ASN A 189 -24.08 0.22 22.39
N LYS A 190 -22.98 -0.35 21.88
CA LYS A 190 -22.22 -1.44 22.53
C LYS A 190 -21.21 -0.91 23.58
N GLY A 191 -21.14 0.39 23.78
CA GLY A 191 -20.26 1.05 24.74
C GLY A 191 -18.83 1.25 24.23
N TYR A 192 -18.59 1.18 22.92
CA TYR A 192 -17.30 1.53 22.34
C TYR A 192 -17.17 3.03 22.12
N THR A 193 -16.01 3.58 22.39
CA THR A 193 -15.61 4.91 21.91
C THR A 193 -15.09 4.79 20.49
N VAL A 194 -15.66 5.53 19.55
CA VAL A 194 -15.22 5.53 18.15
C VAL A 194 -14.29 6.72 17.93
N LYS A 195 -13.01 6.43 17.64
CA LYS A 195 -11.97 7.42 17.36
C LYS A 195 -11.81 7.64 15.84
N LEU A 196 -12.06 8.84 15.38
CA LEU A 196 -11.76 9.23 14.00
C LEU A 196 -10.29 9.63 13.90
N VAL A 197 -9.52 8.88 13.11
CA VAL A 197 -8.07 9.11 12.92
C VAL A 197 -7.71 9.68 11.55
N SER A 198 -8.68 10.00 10.71
CA SER A 198 -8.47 10.77 9.48
C SER A 198 -8.11 12.23 9.86
N LYS A 199 -7.12 12.80 9.16
CA LYS A 199 -6.68 14.19 9.40
C LYS A 199 -7.63 15.22 8.80
N GLU A 200 -8.43 14.82 7.82
CA GLU A 200 -9.37 15.68 7.11
C GLU A 200 -10.52 16.07 8.05
N GLY A 201 -11.01 17.31 7.88
CA GLY A 201 -12.13 17.85 8.65
C GLY A 201 -13.48 17.43 8.10
N ASP A 202 -14.54 17.86 8.79
CA ASP A 202 -15.90 17.77 8.29
C ASP A 202 -16.05 18.53 6.97
N ASP A 203 -16.99 18.12 6.15
CA ASP A 203 -17.21 18.65 4.79
C ASP A 203 -16.02 18.46 3.82
N TYR A 204 -15.06 17.56 4.14
CA TYR A 204 -13.98 17.27 3.22
C TYR A 204 -14.53 16.79 1.87
N MET A 205 -14.28 17.56 0.81
CA MET A 205 -14.79 17.32 -0.55
C MET A 205 -16.31 17.06 -0.59
N GLY A 206 -17.08 17.74 0.26
CA GLY A 206 -18.53 17.61 0.37
C GLY A 206 -19.01 16.38 1.16
N ASN A 207 -18.11 15.64 1.81
CA ASN A 207 -18.47 14.49 2.61
C ASN A 207 -18.52 14.84 4.10
N LYS A 208 -19.60 14.43 4.77
CA LYS A 208 -19.80 14.64 6.19
C LYS A 208 -19.25 13.50 7.03
N LEU A 209 -18.77 13.86 8.20
CA LEU A 209 -18.36 12.90 9.22
C LEU A 209 -19.61 12.33 9.94
N PRO A 210 -19.57 11.06 10.37
CA PRO A 210 -20.61 10.52 11.22
C PRO A 210 -20.62 11.23 12.58
N ASN A 211 -21.79 11.41 13.18
CA ASN A 211 -21.95 11.91 14.53
C ASN A 211 -21.50 10.85 15.56
N GLY A 212 -21.18 11.29 16.77
CA GLY A 212 -20.82 10.36 17.85
C GLY A 212 -19.39 9.84 17.82
N VAL A 213 -18.55 10.38 16.94
CA VAL A 213 -17.11 10.09 16.91
C VAL A 213 -16.31 11.09 17.75
N VAL A 214 -15.21 10.63 18.32
CA VAL A 214 -14.22 11.48 18.97
C VAL A 214 -13.08 11.71 17.99
N LYS A 215 -12.93 12.94 17.51
CA LYS A 215 -11.85 13.29 16.58
C LYS A 215 -10.50 13.19 17.29
N HIS A 216 -9.55 12.50 16.64
CA HIS A 216 -8.16 12.55 17.05
C HIS A 216 -7.58 13.93 16.69
N PRO A 217 -6.84 14.60 17.58
CA PRO A 217 -6.23 15.88 17.27
C PRO A 217 -5.21 15.72 16.15
N ASN A 218 -5.13 16.71 15.26
CA ASN A 218 -4.10 16.73 14.21
C ASN A 218 -2.71 16.73 14.83
N GLY A 219 -1.82 15.94 14.26
CA GLY A 219 -0.45 15.82 14.78
C GLY A 219 0.38 14.81 13.99
N PRO A 220 1.54 14.43 14.53
CA PRO A 220 2.40 13.40 13.94
C PRO A 220 1.66 12.06 13.80
N LEU A 221 2.05 11.28 12.79
CA LEU A 221 1.44 9.96 12.51
C LEU A 221 1.57 8.99 13.70
N GLU A 222 2.59 9.17 14.51
CA GLU A 222 2.83 8.41 15.73
C GLU A 222 1.66 8.48 16.72
N LEU A 223 0.95 9.61 16.80
CA LEU A 223 -0.23 9.72 17.66
C LEU A 223 -1.38 8.87 17.12
N VAL A 224 -1.53 8.80 15.81
CA VAL A 224 -2.50 7.89 15.17
C VAL A 224 -2.14 6.43 15.44
N MET A 225 -0.86 6.08 15.36
CA MET A 225 -0.37 4.74 15.71
C MET A 225 -0.70 4.39 17.16
N ASP A 226 -0.53 5.33 18.09
CA ASP A 226 -0.84 5.13 19.52
C ASP A 226 -2.33 4.89 19.74
N GLU A 227 -3.21 5.61 19.07
CA GLU A 227 -4.66 5.37 19.16
C GLU A 227 -5.06 4.03 18.53
N MET A 228 -4.49 3.66 17.39
CA MET A 228 -4.73 2.36 16.77
C MET A 228 -4.32 1.22 17.72
N LEU A 229 -3.14 1.30 18.33
CA LEU A 229 -2.63 0.28 19.27
C LEU A 229 -3.48 0.12 20.54
N LYS A 230 -4.19 1.16 20.97
CA LYS A 230 -5.14 1.10 22.09
C LYS A 230 -6.50 0.51 21.69
N SER A 231 -6.77 0.42 20.39
CA SER A 231 -8.07 0.05 19.86
C SER A 231 -8.22 -1.46 19.67
N LYS A 232 -9.45 -1.95 19.81
CA LYS A 232 -9.81 -3.35 19.53
C LYS A 232 -9.77 -3.65 18.03
N ALA A 233 -10.03 -2.63 17.21
CA ALA A 233 -10.02 -2.73 15.75
C ALA A 233 -9.79 -1.35 15.12
N PHE A 234 -9.42 -1.38 13.85
CA PHE A 234 -9.50 -0.27 12.93
C PHE A 234 -10.49 -0.61 11.81
N ILE A 235 -11.37 0.31 11.46
CA ILE A 235 -12.29 0.21 10.33
C ILE A 235 -11.92 1.30 9.33
N GLY A 236 -11.63 0.92 8.11
CA GLY A 236 -11.23 1.88 7.09
C GLY A 236 -11.52 1.43 5.68
N ILE A 237 -11.08 2.27 4.75
CA ILE A 237 -11.19 2.06 3.31
C ILE A 237 -9.83 1.67 2.72
N GLY A 238 -9.76 1.35 1.43
CA GLY A 238 -8.50 1.07 0.72
C GLY A 238 -7.54 2.27 0.71
N SER A 239 -6.86 2.49 1.84
CA SER A 239 -5.98 3.66 2.07
C SER A 239 -4.77 3.33 2.94
N GLY A 240 -3.85 4.29 3.06
CA GLY A 240 -2.64 4.14 3.88
C GLY A 240 -2.90 3.83 5.35
N LEU A 241 -4.03 4.29 5.93
CA LEU A 241 -4.37 4.00 7.33
C LEU A 241 -4.72 2.52 7.55
N SER A 242 -5.33 1.86 6.56
CA SER A 242 -5.57 0.40 6.62
C SER A 242 -4.27 -0.39 6.58
N TRP A 243 -3.32 0.01 5.74
CA TRP A 243 -1.96 -0.56 5.72
C TRP A 243 -1.22 -0.30 7.03
N LEU A 244 -1.39 0.89 7.64
CA LEU A 244 -0.79 1.23 8.93
C LEU A 244 -1.34 0.34 10.06
N SER A 245 -2.65 0.21 10.14
CA SER A 245 -3.32 -0.64 11.13
C SER A 245 -2.86 -2.10 11.00
N TRP A 246 -2.83 -2.62 9.75
CA TRP A 246 -2.33 -3.95 9.47
C TRP A 246 -0.86 -4.12 9.89
N SER A 247 0.01 -3.14 9.59
CA SER A 247 1.43 -3.17 10.00
C SER A 247 1.61 -3.13 11.52
N LEU A 248 0.71 -2.47 12.25
CA LEU A 248 0.67 -2.44 13.71
C LEU A 248 0.10 -3.73 14.33
N ASN A 249 -0.34 -4.69 13.51
CA ASN A 249 -1.02 -5.90 13.96
C ASN A 249 -2.33 -5.64 14.72
N VAL A 250 -3.03 -4.56 14.36
CA VAL A 250 -4.36 -4.24 14.86
C VAL A 250 -5.40 -4.89 13.95
N PRO A 251 -6.44 -5.57 14.48
CA PRO A 251 -7.51 -6.12 13.66
C PRO A 251 -8.08 -5.06 12.71
N THR A 252 -7.93 -5.30 11.40
CA THR A 252 -8.25 -4.31 10.36
C THR A 252 -9.46 -4.75 9.57
N VAL A 253 -10.54 -3.97 9.65
CA VAL A 253 -11.71 -4.13 8.79
C VAL A 253 -11.56 -3.20 7.59
N LEU A 254 -11.46 -3.79 6.40
CA LEU A 254 -11.19 -3.07 5.15
C LEU A 254 -12.45 -3.06 4.28
N ILE A 255 -13.07 -1.89 4.12
CA ILE A 255 -14.23 -1.68 3.24
C ILE A 255 -13.72 -1.22 1.88
N SER A 256 -13.86 -2.03 0.84
CA SER A 256 -13.39 -1.68 -0.50
C SER A 256 -14.20 -2.36 -1.61
N GLY A 257 -14.73 -1.55 -2.53
CA GLY A 257 -15.20 -1.99 -3.84
C GLY A 257 -14.36 -1.38 -4.97
N PHE A 258 -13.43 -0.48 -4.62
CA PHE A 258 -12.53 0.20 -5.55
C PHE A 258 -11.48 -0.73 -6.15
N SER A 259 -10.96 -1.67 -5.36
CA SER A 259 -10.02 -2.73 -5.73
C SER A 259 -10.67 -4.10 -5.58
N TYR A 260 -10.14 -5.10 -6.29
CA TYR A 260 -10.52 -6.49 -6.07
C TYR A 260 -10.04 -6.98 -4.69
N ASP A 261 -10.63 -8.06 -4.20
CA ASP A 261 -10.38 -8.62 -2.87
C ASP A 261 -8.93 -9.10 -2.63
N TRP A 262 -8.23 -9.44 -3.69
CA TRP A 262 -6.83 -9.87 -3.66
C TRP A 262 -5.82 -8.71 -3.75
N ALA A 263 -6.24 -7.46 -3.94
CA ALA A 263 -5.32 -6.36 -4.30
C ALA A 263 -4.46 -5.87 -3.12
N GLU A 264 -4.98 -5.92 -1.91
CA GLU A 264 -4.29 -5.50 -0.69
C GLU A 264 -3.87 -6.72 0.16
N MET A 265 -3.64 -6.50 1.45
CA MET A 265 -3.26 -7.54 2.41
C MET A 265 -4.34 -8.63 2.56
N THR A 266 -3.93 -9.88 2.75
CA THR A 266 -4.86 -11.02 2.93
C THR A 266 -5.32 -11.19 4.38
N ASP A 267 -4.45 -10.88 5.35
CA ASP A 267 -4.75 -10.98 6.78
C ASP A 267 -5.48 -9.71 7.28
N CYS A 268 -6.72 -9.54 6.79
CA CYS A 268 -7.64 -8.49 7.23
C CYS A 268 -9.10 -8.96 7.06
N TYR A 269 -10.03 -8.29 7.73
CA TYR A 269 -11.48 -8.53 7.60
C TYR A 269 -12.02 -7.69 6.44
N ARG A 270 -11.91 -8.22 5.22
CA ARG A 270 -12.29 -7.49 4.02
C ARG A 270 -13.78 -7.59 3.74
N ILE A 271 -14.38 -6.45 3.38
CA ILE A 271 -15.78 -6.33 2.96
C ILE A 271 -15.80 -5.73 1.56
N SER A 272 -16.14 -6.55 0.59
CA SER A 272 -16.22 -6.20 -0.83
C SER A 272 -17.65 -5.95 -1.28
N ALA A 273 -17.82 -5.40 -2.47
CA ALA A 273 -19.13 -5.24 -3.10
C ALA A 273 -19.85 -6.60 -3.22
N PRO A 274 -21.16 -6.64 -3.02
CA PRO A 274 -21.94 -7.87 -3.22
C PRO A 274 -21.80 -8.40 -4.65
N LYS A 275 -21.91 -9.73 -4.81
CA LYS A 275 -21.84 -10.38 -6.13
C LYS A 275 -22.82 -9.75 -7.12
N GLY A 276 -22.35 -9.46 -8.31
CA GLY A 276 -23.14 -8.86 -9.39
C GLY A 276 -23.17 -7.33 -9.37
N LYS A 277 -22.51 -6.70 -8.41
CA LYS A 277 -22.25 -5.25 -8.40
C LYS A 277 -20.92 -4.91 -9.07
N CYS A 278 -20.77 -3.65 -9.46
CA CYS A 278 -19.50 -3.14 -9.99
C CYS A 278 -18.40 -3.21 -8.92
N GLU A 279 -17.19 -3.53 -9.33
CA GLU A 279 -16.00 -3.55 -8.44
C GLU A 279 -14.69 -3.47 -9.22
N GLY A 280 -13.58 -3.21 -8.52
CA GLY A 280 -12.22 -3.42 -9.02
C GLY A 280 -11.76 -2.45 -10.09
N CYS A 281 -12.25 -1.22 -10.14
CA CYS A 281 -11.80 -0.23 -11.14
C CYS A 281 -10.29 0.02 -11.09
N PHE A 282 -9.69 0.03 -9.91
CA PHE A 282 -8.25 0.22 -9.71
C PHE A 282 -7.41 -0.89 -10.36
N ASN A 283 -7.93 -2.09 -10.39
CA ASN A 283 -7.26 -3.27 -10.97
C ASN A 283 -7.53 -3.45 -12.47
N ARG A 284 -8.34 -2.58 -13.08
CA ARG A 284 -8.64 -2.62 -14.52
C ARG A 284 -8.09 -1.43 -15.28
N LEU A 285 -8.14 -0.25 -14.69
CA LEU A 285 -7.80 1.00 -15.34
C LEU A 285 -6.83 1.82 -14.48
N ARG A 286 -5.99 2.62 -15.14
CA ARG A 286 -5.15 3.60 -14.44
C ARG A 286 -6.05 4.63 -13.77
N LEU A 287 -5.85 4.84 -12.46
CA LEU A 287 -6.54 5.90 -11.71
C LEU A 287 -6.18 7.28 -12.29
N ASN A 288 -7.20 8.05 -12.68
CA ASN A 288 -7.01 9.46 -12.98
C ASN A 288 -7.05 10.27 -11.68
N ALA A 289 -5.89 10.58 -11.14
CA ALA A 289 -5.77 11.32 -9.87
C ALA A 289 -6.27 12.80 -9.97
N SER A 290 -6.44 13.33 -11.18
CA SER A 290 -7.01 14.67 -11.39
C SER A 290 -8.53 14.69 -11.35
N ASP A 291 -9.18 13.53 -11.41
CA ASP A 291 -10.63 13.39 -11.37
C ASP A 291 -11.07 12.89 -9.99
N TRP A 292 -11.47 13.81 -9.11
CA TRP A 292 -11.96 13.47 -7.79
C TRP A 292 -13.10 12.44 -7.81
N ASN A 293 -14.02 12.59 -8.77
CA ASN A 293 -15.19 11.73 -8.95
C ASN A 293 -14.94 10.58 -9.94
N TRP A 294 -13.69 10.12 -10.04
CA TRP A 294 -13.31 9.06 -10.96
C TRP A 294 -14.12 7.78 -10.71
N CYS A 295 -14.98 7.46 -11.65
CA CYS A 295 -15.80 6.24 -11.69
C CYS A 295 -15.93 5.85 -13.18
N PRO A 296 -14.94 5.14 -13.74
CA PRO A 296 -14.78 5.04 -15.19
C PRO A 296 -15.97 4.41 -15.91
N ASP A 297 -16.65 3.47 -15.25
CA ASP A 297 -17.77 2.75 -15.87
C ASP A 297 -19.13 3.48 -15.69
N HIS A 298 -19.29 4.28 -14.63
CA HIS A 298 -20.62 4.77 -14.22
C HIS A 298 -20.65 6.24 -13.82
N LYS A 299 -19.59 7.01 -14.10
CA LYS A 299 -19.56 8.44 -13.77
C LYS A 299 -20.76 9.18 -14.39
N GLY A 300 -21.44 9.99 -13.58
CA GLY A 300 -22.61 10.77 -14.03
C GLY A 300 -23.89 9.97 -14.20
N THR A 301 -23.92 8.71 -13.80
CA THR A 301 -25.14 7.87 -13.80
C THR A 301 -25.60 7.57 -12.37
N GLU A 302 -26.81 7.02 -12.21
CA GLU A 302 -27.32 6.56 -10.91
C GLU A 302 -26.43 5.47 -10.27
N ARG A 303 -25.72 4.71 -11.10
CA ARG A 303 -24.79 3.67 -10.67
C ARG A 303 -23.41 4.20 -10.24
N GLN A 304 -23.18 5.51 -10.29
CA GLN A 304 -21.90 6.07 -9.86
C GLN A 304 -21.56 5.64 -8.43
N PHE A 305 -20.37 5.07 -8.24
CA PHE A 305 -19.89 4.46 -6.99
C PHE A 305 -20.74 3.30 -6.47
N GLU A 306 -21.47 2.59 -7.34
CA GLU A 306 -22.30 1.44 -6.96
C GLU A 306 -21.53 0.41 -6.12
N CYS A 307 -20.24 0.18 -6.45
CA CYS A 307 -19.37 -0.75 -5.73
C CYS A 307 -19.35 -0.48 -4.21
N THR A 308 -19.17 0.77 -3.80
CA THR A 308 -19.07 1.12 -2.38
C THR A 308 -20.42 1.54 -1.78
N LYS A 309 -21.38 2.00 -2.59
CA LYS A 309 -22.76 2.23 -2.15
C LYS A 309 -23.48 0.94 -1.75
N SER A 310 -23.19 -0.16 -2.43
CA SER A 310 -23.84 -1.44 -2.21
C SER A 310 -23.33 -2.23 -1.00
N ILE A 311 -22.20 -1.83 -0.43
CA ILE A 311 -21.72 -2.37 0.84
C ILE A 311 -22.59 -1.77 1.96
N THR A 312 -23.33 -2.61 2.68
CA THR A 312 -24.26 -2.13 3.72
C THR A 312 -23.61 -2.11 5.10
N SER A 313 -24.21 -1.36 6.03
CA SER A 313 -23.78 -1.33 7.42
C SER A 313 -23.87 -2.69 8.11
N GLU A 314 -24.90 -3.50 7.76
CA GLU A 314 -25.07 -4.85 8.30
C GLU A 314 -23.93 -5.77 7.90
N MET A 315 -23.38 -5.63 6.68
CA MET A 315 -22.22 -6.41 6.25
C MET A 315 -21.00 -6.10 7.13
N VAL A 316 -20.78 -4.82 7.45
CA VAL A 316 -19.68 -4.37 8.31
C VAL A 316 -19.91 -4.82 9.76
N ILE A 317 -21.11 -4.64 10.31
CA ILE A 317 -21.48 -5.03 11.67
C ILE A 317 -21.32 -6.54 11.86
N LYS A 318 -21.79 -7.34 10.91
CA LYS A 318 -21.63 -8.80 10.95
C LYS A 318 -20.18 -9.24 11.01
N GLU A 319 -19.29 -8.52 10.35
CA GLU A 319 -17.86 -8.80 10.41
C GLU A 319 -17.26 -8.43 11.76
N LEU A 320 -17.66 -7.27 12.31
CA LEU A 320 -17.23 -6.81 13.65
C LEU A 320 -17.70 -7.74 14.77
N GLU A 321 -18.91 -8.30 14.68
CA GLU A 321 -19.46 -9.25 15.68
C GLU A 321 -18.64 -10.54 15.85
N LYS A 322 -17.73 -10.85 14.92
CA LYS A 322 -16.88 -12.04 15.02
C LYS A 322 -15.76 -11.90 16.06
N PHE A 323 -15.41 -10.68 16.44
CA PHE A 323 -14.24 -10.44 17.30
C PHE A 323 -14.37 -9.25 18.28
N LEU A 324 -15.43 -8.43 18.24
CA LEU A 324 -15.76 -7.42 19.23
C LEU A 324 -16.82 -7.92 20.23
#